data_1dd892a446948d7402681179f7ab7a6f
#
_entry.id   1dd892a446948d7402681179f7ab7a6f
#
_cell.length_a   1.000
_cell.length_b   1.000
_cell.length_c   1.000
_cell.angle_alpha   90.00
_cell.angle_beta   90.00
_cell.angle_gamma   90.00
#
_symmetry.space_group_name_H-M   'P 1'
#
loop_
_entity.id
_entity.type
_entity.pdbx_description
1 polymer ?
#
loop_
_entity_poly.entity_id
_entity_poly.type
_entity_poly.pdbx_seq_one_letter_code
_entity_poly.pdbx_strand_id
1 'polypeptide(L)'
;MSVKIVHAADFHLDSAFGALSAEQARQRRRESRELLTRLSNYVNQNGVDLVLLAGDLFDSDTTYRETLEALSEALGAMRARVFIAPGNHDPYSAKSAYATLSWPENVHVFTSKTVERVELPELGCAVYGAAFTAPVQDESLLAGFRAPEDDFIHLMVLHGDISATESRYDPLTKEQIKESGIDYLALGHTHQFGGFLREGQTTYAYSGCPEGRGFDELGEKGILTGTVERGKAELSFVPFARRRYEVLNVDVTGRLAEDALRASLPDATVRDIYRIIFTGETDERGLDLKSIEEQFAPDFFHLELRDETRIGEDVWARAQEDSLRGLFLRELRTKFDVASSDDERAKISLAARFGLAALDGCDL
;
A
#
# COMPACT_ATOMS: atom_id res chain seq x y z
N MET A 1 -17.70 -26.56 -14.29
CA MET A 1 -18.11 -25.15 -14.35
C MET A 1 -16.93 -24.33 -13.85
N SER A 2 -16.76 -23.11 -14.36
CA SER A 2 -15.75 -22.15 -13.88
C SER A 2 -16.43 -20.80 -13.69
N VAL A 3 -15.94 -20.02 -12.72
CA VAL A 3 -16.44 -18.68 -12.43
C VAL A 3 -15.28 -17.70 -12.60
N LYS A 4 -15.47 -16.64 -13.37
CA LYS A 4 -14.46 -15.60 -13.56
C LYS A 4 -14.64 -14.52 -12.52
N ILE A 5 -13.57 -14.24 -11.78
CA ILE A 5 -13.60 -13.32 -10.65
C ILE A 5 -12.66 -12.14 -10.79
N VAL A 6 -13.00 -11.06 -10.10
CA VAL A 6 -12.09 -10.01 -9.66
C VAL A 6 -12.07 -10.01 -8.15
N HIS A 7 -10.89 -9.94 -7.57
CA HIS A 7 -10.66 -9.76 -6.14
C HIS A 7 -9.86 -8.46 -5.92
N ALA A 8 -10.38 -7.57 -5.08
CA ALA A 8 -9.75 -6.34 -4.67
C ALA A 8 -10.07 -6.05 -3.19
N ALA A 9 -9.22 -5.27 -2.52
CA ALA A 9 -9.38 -4.89 -1.12
C ALA A 9 -8.64 -3.57 -0.84
N ASP A 10 -8.77 -3.05 0.36
CA ASP A 10 -7.93 -1.99 0.92
C ASP A 10 -7.89 -0.72 0.04
N PHE A 11 -9.08 -0.28 -0.42
CA PHE A 11 -9.22 0.94 -1.24
C PHE A 11 -8.96 2.20 -0.44
N HIS A 12 -9.35 2.19 0.83
CA HIS A 12 -9.26 3.33 1.74
C HIS A 12 -9.66 4.65 1.09
N LEU A 13 -10.84 4.64 0.49
CA LEU A 13 -11.41 5.83 -0.14
C LEU A 13 -11.44 6.99 0.86
N ASP A 14 -11.22 8.20 0.35
CA ASP A 14 -11.15 9.44 1.12
C ASP A 14 -9.93 9.59 2.05
N SER A 15 -8.89 8.77 1.88
CA SER A 15 -7.60 8.98 2.56
C SER A 15 -7.11 10.42 2.47
N ALA A 16 -6.47 10.88 3.53
CA ALA A 16 -6.04 12.28 3.67
C ALA A 16 -4.92 12.68 2.72
N PHE A 17 -4.01 11.74 2.34
CA PHE A 17 -2.79 12.00 1.57
C PHE A 17 -1.93 13.11 2.19
N GLY A 18 -1.69 13.01 3.50
CA GLY A 18 -1.09 14.08 4.31
C GLY A 18 0.35 14.47 3.95
N ALA A 19 1.09 13.62 3.22
CA ALA A 19 2.44 13.93 2.73
C ALA A 19 2.44 14.84 1.48
N LEU A 20 1.29 15.06 0.85
CA LEU A 20 1.14 15.80 -0.39
C LEU A 20 0.62 17.23 -0.13
N SER A 21 0.83 18.15 -1.08
CA SER A 21 0.18 19.46 -1.03
C SER A 21 -1.36 19.32 -1.07
N ALA A 22 -2.07 20.33 -0.57
CA ALA A 22 -3.52 20.32 -0.55
C ALA A 22 -4.17 20.13 -1.95
N GLU A 23 -3.52 20.62 -3.00
CA GLU A 23 -3.96 20.44 -4.39
C GLU A 23 -3.73 19.01 -4.86
N GLN A 24 -2.54 18.48 -4.66
CA GLN A 24 -2.20 17.09 -5.00
C GLN A 24 -3.07 16.10 -4.22
N ALA A 25 -3.32 16.34 -2.92
CA ALA A 25 -4.22 15.51 -2.11
C ALA A 25 -5.66 15.50 -2.65
N ARG A 26 -6.19 16.67 -3.07
CA ARG A 26 -7.51 16.74 -3.74
C ARG A 26 -7.50 15.96 -5.07
N GLN A 27 -6.43 16.07 -5.85
CA GLN A 27 -6.28 15.31 -7.09
C GLN A 27 -6.25 13.81 -6.81
N ARG A 28 -5.48 13.34 -5.82
CA ARG A 28 -5.42 11.93 -5.44
C ARG A 28 -6.80 11.37 -5.03
N ARG A 29 -7.57 12.09 -4.21
CA ARG A 29 -8.94 11.66 -3.85
C ARG A 29 -9.86 11.56 -5.07
N ARG A 30 -9.74 12.48 -6.04
CA ARG A 30 -10.47 12.37 -7.30
C ARG A 30 -10.04 11.13 -8.10
N GLU A 31 -8.74 10.88 -8.20
CA GLU A 31 -8.19 9.69 -8.87
C GLU A 31 -8.65 8.39 -8.21
N SER A 32 -8.77 8.34 -6.87
CA SER A 32 -9.33 7.19 -6.14
C SER A 32 -10.81 6.95 -6.49
N ARG A 33 -11.62 8.00 -6.68
CA ARG A 33 -12.99 7.82 -7.19
C ARG A 33 -13.03 7.38 -8.66
N GLU A 34 -12.16 7.92 -9.51
CA GLU A 34 -12.03 7.50 -10.92
C GLU A 34 -11.58 6.03 -11.05
N LEU A 35 -10.84 5.52 -10.07
CA LEU A 35 -10.45 4.10 -9.99
C LEU A 35 -11.69 3.18 -9.93
N LEU A 36 -12.75 3.56 -9.23
CA LEU A 36 -14.00 2.81 -9.16
C LEU A 36 -14.65 2.64 -10.54
N THR A 37 -14.69 3.72 -11.32
CA THR A 37 -15.21 3.68 -12.70
C THR A 37 -14.32 2.82 -13.60
N ARG A 38 -12.99 2.89 -13.44
CA ARG A 38 -12.06 2.02 -14.19
C ARG A 38 -12.26 0.56 -13.84
N LEU A 39 -12.50 0.26 -12.55
CA LEU A 39 -12.78 -1.10 -12.09
C LEU A 39 -14.07 -1.64 -12.72
N SER A 40 -15.15 -0.85 -12.71
CA SER A 40 -16.42 -1.21 -13.34
C SER A 40 -16.26 -1.48 -14.84
N ASN A 41 -15.53 -0.63 -15.54
CA ASN A 41 -15.24 -0.82 -16.96
C ASN A 41 -14.43 -2.10 -17.19
N TYR A 42 -13.40 -2.34 -16.38
CA TYR A 42 -12.58 -3.56 -16.47
C TYR A 42 -13.43 -4.83 -16.28
N VAL A 43 -14.26 -4.85 -15.24
CA VAL A 43 -15.18 -5.97 -14.92
C VAL A 43 -16.07 -6.27 -16.12
N ASN A 44 -16.72 -5.25 -16.69
CA ASN A 44 -17.67 -5.41 -17.80
C ASN A 44 -16.98 -5.82 -19.12
N GLN A 45 -15.81 -5.24 -19.43
CA GLN A 45 -15.06 -5.53 -20.66
C GLN A 45 -14.48 -6.94 -20.65
N ASN A 46 -14.13 -7.46 -19.46
CA ASN A 46 -13.54 -8.78 -19.33
C ASN A 46 -14.56 -9.89 -19.06
N GLY A 47 -15.85 -9.58 -18.99
CA GLY A 47 -16.91 -10.58 -18.75
C GLY A 47 -16.70 -11.29 -17.41
N VAL A 48 -16.46 -10.52 -16.35
CA VAL A 48 -16.30 -11.03 -14.97
C VAL A 48 -17.69 -11.40 -14.43
N ASP A 49 -17.78 -12.54 -13.76
CA ASP A 49 -19.03 -13.03 -13.16
C ASP A 49 -19.21 -12.50 -11.74
N LEU A 50 -18.12 -12.47 -10.96
CA LEU A 50 -18.12 -12.06 -9.55
C LEU A 50 -17.01 -11.04 -9.23
N VAL A 51 -17.33 -10.08 -8.37
CA VAL A 51 -16.36 -9.16 -7.75
C VAL A 51 -16.37 -9.41 -6.25
N LEU A 52 -15.20 -9.72 -5.69
CA LEU A 52 -14.99 -9.95 -4.27
C LEU A 52 -14.21 -8.77 -3.69
N LEU A 53 -14.85 -7.97 -2.84
CA LEU A 53 -14.26 -6.80 -2.18
C LEU A 53 -13.99 -7.14 -0.70
N ALA A 54 -12.72 -7.36 -0.39
CA ALA A 54 -12.31 -7.93 0.88
C ALA A 54 -11.94 -6.86 1.93
N GLY A 55 -12.82 -5.89 2.14
CA GLY A 55 -12.80 -4.91 3.23
C GLY A 55 -11.93 -3.68 2.99
N ASP A 56 -11.99 -2.78 3.96
CA ASP A 56 -11.29 -1.50 3.99
C ASP A 56 -11.52 -0.68 2.70
N LEU A 57 -12.81 -0.59 2.28
CA LEU A 57 -13.19 0.27 1.16
C LEU A 57 -13.08 1.75 1.54
N PHE A 58 -13.32 2.08 2.81
CA PHE A 58 -13.23 3.43 3.36
C PHE A 58 -12.10 3.53 4.39
N ASP A 59 -11.46 4.71 4.45
CA ASP A 59 -10.34 4.95 5.37
C ASP A 59 -10.80 5.21 6.82
N SER A 60 -12.07 5.54 7.00
CA SER A 60 -12.69 5.81 8.31
C SER A 60 -14.22 5.80 8.23
N ASP A 61 -14.87 5.89 9.40
CA ASP A 61 -16.33 6.04 9.52
C ASP A 61 -16.88 7.33 8.86
N THR A 62 -16.01 8.30 8.55
CA THR A 62 -16.40 9.59 7.95
C THR A 62 -16.07 9.60 6.47
N THR A 63 -17.03 9.29 5.63
CA THR A 63 -16.89 9.25 4.17
C THR A 63 -17.61 10.40 3.51
N TYR A 64 -17.02 11.00 2.48
CA TYR A 64 -17.69 12.05 1.72
C TYR A 64 -18.86 11.48 0.91
N ARG A 65 -19.95 12.23 0.86
CA ARG A 65 -21.15 11.84 0.10
C ARG A 65 -20.85 11.54 -1.36
N GLU A 66 -20.01 12.36 -1.99
CA GLU A 66 -19.57 12.16 -3.37
C GLU A 66 -18.89 10.81 -3.59
N THR A 67 -18.15 10.32 -2.60
CA THR A 67 -17.45 9.03 -2.66
C THR A 67 -18.43 7.87 -2.54
N LEU A 68 -19.44 8.01 -1.64
CA LEU A 68 -20.52 7.03 -1.51
C LEU A 68 -21.34 6.90 -2.80
N GLU A 69 -21.69 8.04 -3.39
CA GLU A 69 -22.43 8.10 -4.65
C GLU A 69 -21.60 7.47 -5.79
N ALA A 70 -20.31 7.81 -5.91
CA ALA A 70 -19.42 7.26 -6.91
C ALA A 70 -19.21 5.74 -6.75
N LEU A 71 -19.10 5.24 -5.51
CA LEU A 71 -18.98 3.80 -5.24
C LEU A 71 -20.27 3.07 -5.65
N SER A 72 -21.43 3.53 -5.18
CA SER A 72 -22.72 2.92 -5.52
C SER A 72 -22.98 2.89 -7.02
N GLU A 73 -22.70 4.00 -7.71
CA GLU A 73 -22.86 4.10 -9.17
C GLU A 73 -21.92 3.14 -9.90
N ALA A 74 -20.64 3.11 -9.53
CA ALA A 74 -19.64 2.26 -10.18
C ALA A 74 -19.97 0.76 -9.98
N LEU A 75 -20.34 0.34 -8.77
CA LEU A 75 -20.71 -1.05 -8.49
C LEU A 75 -22.03 -1.42 -9.18
N GLY A 76 -23.03 -0.52 -9.19
CA GLY A 76 -24.29 -0.74 -9.88
C GLY A 76 -24.18 -0.84 -11.40
N ALA A 77 -23.17 -0.21 -11.98
CA ALA A 77 -22.89 -0.32 -13.41
C ALA A 77 -22.20 -1.64 -13.82
N MET A 78 -21.74 -2.45 -12.85
CA MET A 78 -21.16 -3.76 -13.12
C MET A 78 -22.27 -4.79 -13.45
N ARG A 79 -22.02 -5.61 -14.45
CA ARG A 79 -22.90 -6.77 -14.76
C ARG A 79 -22.66 -7.93 -13.81
N ALA A 80 -21.50 -7.96 -13.18
CA ALA A 80 -21.11 -8.95 -12.20
C ALA A 80 -21.90 -8.80 -10.89
N ARG A 81 -22.04 -9.91 -10.15
CA ARG A 81 -22.45 -9.86 -8.74
C ARG A 81 -21.27 -9.39 -7.90
N VAL A 82 -21.51 -8.49 -6.96
CA VAL A 82 -20.48 -7.89 -6.09
C VAL A 82 -20.73 -8.32 -4.65
N PHE A 83 -19.70 -8.81 -4.00
CA PHE A 83 -19.73 -9.23 -2.59
C PHE A 83 -18.72 -8.40 -1.78
N ILE A 84 -19.18 -7.81 -0.69
CA ILE A 84 -18.37 -6.94 0.17
C ILE A 84 -18.33 -7.50 1.58
N ALA A 85 -17.13 -7.76 2.10
CA ALA A 85 -16.90 -8.06 3.51
C ALA A 85 -16.27 -6.82 4.17
N PRO A 86 -16.97 -6.06 5.03
CA PRO A 86 -16.40 -4.91 5.74
C PRO A 86 -15.15 -5.27 6.54
N GLY A 87 -14.15 -4.36 6.55
CA GLY A 87 -12.87 -4.53 7.24
C GLY A 87 -12.80 -3.80 8.59
N ASN A 88 -11.58 -3.65 9.10
CA ASN A 88 -11.37 -3.05 10.42
C ASN A 88 -11.38 -1.52 10.41
N HIS A 89 -11.09 -0.86 9.28
CA HIS A 89 -11.20 0.59 9.12
C HIS A 89 -12.65 1.04 8.87
N ASP A 90 -13.48 0.17 8.32
CA ASP A 90 -14.85 0.46 7.93
C ASP A 90 -15.86 -0.59 8.43
N PRO A 91 -15.85 -0.97 9.73
CA PRO A 91 -16.66 -2.05 10.24
C PRO A 91 -18.15 -1.78 10.06
N TYR A 92 -18.92 -2.86 9.82
CA TYR A 92 -20.38 -2.74 9.73
C TYR A 92 -20.98 -2.30 11.06
N SER A 93 -21.76 -1.25 11.00
CA SER A 93 -22.58 -0.75 12.11
C SER A 93 -23.84 -0.09 11.56
N ALA A 94 -24.84 0.14 12.39
CA ALA A 94 -26.06 0.84 11.97
C ALA A 94 -25.83 2.28 11.46
N LYS A 95 -24.65 2.83 11.69
CA LYS A 95 -24.24 4.19 11.25
C LYS A 95 -23.19 4.17 10.14
N SER A 96 -22.63 3.00 9.82
CA SER A 96 -21.62 2.88 8.78
C SER A 96 -22.21 3.19 7.40
N ALA A 97 -21.34 3.51 6.45
CA ALA A 97 -21.70 3.68 5.06
C ALA A 97 -22.45 2.45 4.51
N TYR A 98 -22.07 1.27 4.95
CA TYR A 98 -22.70 0.01 4.56
C TYR A 98 -24.17 -0.12 4.92
N ALA A 99 -24.59 0.45 6.05
CA ALA A 99 -25.99 0.42 6.51
C ALA A 99 -26.83 1.60 5.99
N THR A 100 -26.20 2.72 5.67
CA THR A 100 -26.90 3.97 5.31
C THR A 100 -27.00 4.17 3.79
N LEU A 101 -26.14 3.53 3.00
CA LEU A 101 -26.18 3.59 1.55
C LEU A 101 -27.22 2.60 0.99
N SER A 102 -28.01 3.03 0.00
CA SER A 102 -28.84 2.12 -0.78
C SER A 102 -27.99 1.43 -1.83
N TRP A 103 -27.70 0.15 -1.59
CA TRP A 103 -26.88 -0.65 -2.50
C TRP A 103 -27.68 -1.07 -3.74
N PRO A 104 -27.04 -1.13 -4.91
CA PRO A 104 -27.63 -1.71 -6.13
C PRO A 104 -27.96 -3.21 -5.94
N GLU A 105 -28.93 -3.72 -6.70
CA GLU A 105 -29.42 -5.11 -6.59
C GLU A 105 -28.35 -6.19 -6.83
N ASN A 106 -27.30 -5.86 -7.57
CA ASN A 106 -26.18 -6.76 -7.83
C ASN A 106 -25.13 -6.76 -6.70
N VAL A 107 -25.27 -5.93 -5.65
CA VAL A 107 -24.32 -5.80 -4.54
C VAL A 107 -24.87 -6.46 -3.29
N HIS A 108 -24.10 -7.37 -2.72
CA HIS A 108 -24.35 -7.99 -1.42
C HIS A 108 -23.27 -7.57 -0.42
N VAL A 109 -23.68 -7.04 0.72
CA VAL A 109 -22.78 -6.66 1.82
C VAL A 109 -23.01 -7.63 2.97
N PHE A 110 -21.96 -8.31 3.41
CA PHE A 110 -22.00 -9.10 4.64
C PHE A 110 -22.08 -8.16 5.86
N THR A 111 -22.95 -8.49 6.80
CA THR A 111 -23.28 -7.56 7.90
C THR A 111 -23.09 -8.15 9.29
N SER A 112 -22.65 -9.40 9.37
CA SER A 112 -22.52 -10.18 10.60
C SER A 112 -21.12 -10.79 10.75
N LYS A 113 -20.70 -11.02 11.99
CA LYS A 113 -19.53 -11.83 12.33
C LYS A 113 -19.70 -13.31 11.98
N THR A 114 -20.94 -13.77 11.82
CA THR A 114 -21.21 -15.15 11.42
C THR A 114 -21.09 -15.26 9.92
N VAL A 115 -20.34 -16.27 9.47
CA VAL A 115 -20.21 -16.56 8.04
C VAL A 115 -21.59 -16.82 7.44
N GLU A 116 -21.95 -16.01 6.46
CA GLU A 116 -23.16 -16.13 5.66
C GLU A 116 -22.82 -16.85 4.35
N ARG A 117 -23.75 -17.63 3.81
CA ARG A 117 -23.68 -18.28 2.50
C ARG A 117 -24.69 -17.68 1.55
N VAL A 118 -24.24 -17.25 0.38
CA VAL A 118 -25.10 -16.80 -0.74
C VAL A 118 -24.90 -17.73 -1.92
N GLU A 119 -25.95 -18.45 -2.31
CA GLU A 119 -25.92 -19.36 -3.45
C GLU A 119 -26.22 -18.62 -4.76
N LEU A 120 -25.49 -18.98 -5.80
CA LEU A 120 -25.66 -18.51 -7.16
C LEU A 120 -25.77 -19.72 -8.09
N PRO A 121 -26.94 -20.36 -8.11
CA PRO A 121 -27.16 -21.60 -8.89
C PRO A 121 -26.87 -21.41 -10.37
N GLU A 122 -27.14 -20.23 -10.91
CA GLU A 122 -26.91 -19.88 -12.32
C GLU A 122 -25.41 -19.90 -12.69
N LEU A 123 -24.52 -19.69 -11.71
CA LEU A 123 -23.06 -19.76 -11.87
C LEU A 123 -22.49 -21.07 -11.33
N GLY A 124 -23.27 -21.89 -10.66
CA GLY A 124 -22.85 -23.12 -10.00
C GLY A 124 -21.85 -22.83 -8.85
N CYS A 125 -22.00 -21.72 -8.14
CA CYS A 125 -21.11 -21.35 -7.04
C CYS A 125 -21.88 -20.85 -5.82
N ALA A 126 -21.20 -20.86 -4.67
CA ALA A 126 -21.65 -20.25 -3.43
C ALA A 126 -20.55 -19.30 -2.91
N VAL A 127 -20.96 -18.10 -2.53
CA VAL A 127 -20.06 -17.09 -1.94
C VAL A 127 -20.34 -17.00 -0.46
N TYR A 128 -19.26 -17.08 0.33
CA TYR A 128 -19.27 -16.96 1.78
C TYR A 128 -18.58 -15.68 2.20
N GLY A 129 -19.02 -15.10 3.30
CA GLY A 129 -18.36 -13.93 3.89
C GLY A 129 -18.85 -13.63 5.28
N ALA A 130 -18.09 -12.82 5.97
CA ALA A 130 -18.43 -12.27 7.27
C ALA A 130 -17.88 -10.83 7.35
N ALA A 131 -18.37 -10.05 8.31
CA ALA A 131 -18.03 -8.65 8.47
C ALA A 131 -17.31 -8.38 9.78
N PHE A 132 -16.34 -7.49 9.77
CA PHE A 132 -16.00 -6.76 10.99
C PHE A 132 -17.21 -5.93 11.43
N THR A 133 -17.56 -6.02 12.71
CA THR A 133 -18.65 -5.22 13.33
C THR A 133 -18.10 -4.27 14.40
N ALA A 134 -16.80 -4.24 14.56
CA ALA A 134 -16.01 -3.32 15.38
C ALA A 134 -14.60 -3.23 14.77
N PRO A 135 -13.80 -2.20 15.07
CA PRO A 135 -12.43 -2.06 14.56
C PRO A 135 -11.47 -3.18 14.99
N VAL A 136 -11.90 -4.01 15.94
CA VAL A 136 -11.11 -5.12 16.48
C VAL A 136 -11.94 -6.40 16.43
N GLN A 137 -11.32 -7.48 15.98
CA GLN A 137 -11.87 -8.83 15.91
C GLN A 137 -10.80 -9.82 16.36
N ASP A 138 -10.76 -10.10 17.67
CA ASP A 138 -9.72 -10.94 18.30
C ASP A 138 -9.92 -12.45 18.04
N GLU A 139 -11.12 -12.85 17.63
CA GLU A 139 -11.46 -14.24 17.31
C GLU A 139 -11.58 -14.43 15.80
N SER A 140 -11.09 -15.57 15.30
CA SER A 140 -11.17 -15.88 13.87
C SER A 140 -12.61 -16.05 13.39
N LEU A 141 -13.00 -15.31 12.37
CA LEU A 141 -14.30 -15.45 11.68
C LEU A 141 -14.40 -16.78 10.94
N LEU A 142 -13.26 -17.42 10.64
CA LEU A 142 -13.17 -18.74 10.00
C LEU A 142 -13.22 -19.90 11.03
N ALA A 143 -13.26 -19.61 12.32
CA ALA A 143 -13.21 -20.63 13.37
C ALA A 143 -14.38 -21.62 13.25
N GLY A 144 -14.07 -22.91 13.09
CA GLY A 144 -15.07 -23.97 12.98
C GLY A 144 -15.88 -23.98 11.68
N PHE A 145 -15.56 -23.10 10.72
CA PHE A 145 -16.25 -23.09 9.43
C PHE A 145 -15.77 -24.25 8.54
N ARG A 146 -16.74 -24.89 7.88
CA ARG A 146 -16.51 -25.84 6.79
C ARG A 146 -17.60 -25.68 5.74
N ALA A 147 -17.19 -25.53 4.48
CA ALA A 147 -18.12 -25.55 3.36
C ALA A 147 -18.80 -26.94 3.26
N PRO A 148 -20.10 -27.02 2.91
CA PRO A 148 -20.77 -28.31 2.72
C PRO A 148 -20.18 -29.08 1.54
N GLU A 149 -20.28 -30.41 1.59
CA GLU A 149 -19.91 -31.29 0.48
C GLU A 149 -21.06 -31.29 -0.56
N ASP A 150 -21.03 -30.33 -1.46
CA ASP A 150 -21.97 -30.20 -2.56
C ASP A 150 -21.23 -29.97 -3.90
N ASP A 151 -21.96 -29.68 -4.97
CA ASP A 151 -21.41 -29.51 -6.33
C ASP A 151 -21.04 -28.03 -6.66
N PHE A 152 -21.23 -27.11 -5.72
CA PHE A 152 -20.90 -25.72 -5.94
C PHE A 152 -19.37 -25.48 -5.90
N ILE A 153 -18.94 -24.44 -6.61
CA ILE A 153 -17.63 -23.82 -6.40
C ILE A 153 -17.75 -22.93 -5.17
N HIS A 154 -16.91 -23.13 -4.18
CA HIS A 154 -16.94 -22.40 -2.91
C HIS A 154 -15.94 -21.25 -2.91
N LEU A 155 -16.45 -20.03 -2.87
CA LEU A 155 -15.67 -18.79 -2.82
C LEU A 155 -15.92 -18.11 -1.47
N MET A 156 -14.89 -17.55 -0.87
CA MET A 156 -15.02 -16.79 0.37
C MET A 156 -14.34 -15.44 0.26
N VAL A 157 -14.94 -14.42 0.87
CA VAL A 157 -14.37 -13.09 1.02
C VAL A 157 -14.33 -12.72 2.49
N LEU A 158 -13.15 -12.42 3.00
CA LEU A 158 -12.90 -12.01 4.38
C LEU A 158 -11.84 -10.90 4.43
N HIS A 159 -11.90 -10.13 5.50
CA HIS A 159 -10.82 -9.24 5.88
C HIS A 159 -10.16 -9.80 7.14
N GLY A 160 -8.84 -10.02 7.13
CA GLY A 160 -8.20 -10.65 8.28
C GLY A 160 -6.70 -10.90 8.09
N ASP A 161 -6.05 -11.27 9.17
CA ASP A 161 -4.60 -11.40 9.27
C ASP A 161 -4.17 -12.86 9.45
N ILE A 162 -3.37 -13.37 8.50
CA ILE A 162 -2.75 -14.71 8.60
C ILE A 162 -1.30 -14.64 9.11
N SER A 163 -0.74 -13.45 9.31
CA SER A 163 0.68 -13.27 9.64
C SER A 163 0.99 -13.48 11.12
N ALA A 164 0.00 -13.26 12.01
CA ALA A 164 0.19 -13.32 13.45
C ALA A 164 -0.97 -14.03 14.15
N THR A 165 -0.65 -15.06 14.93
CA THR A 165 -1.63 -15.82 15.73
C THR A 165 -2.27 -15.00 16.85
N GLU A 166 -1.66 -13.89 17.25
CA GLU A 166 -2.16 -12.95 18.28
C GLU A 166 -2.62 -11.64 17.66
N SER A 167 -2.95 -11.64 16.35
CA SER A 167 -3.51 -10.47 15.69
C SER A 167 -4.89 -10.12 16.28
N ARG A 168 -5.18 -8.82 16.30
CA ARG A 168 -6.48 -8.28 16.69
C ARG A 168 -7.41 -8.03 15.50
N TYR A 169 -7.05 -8.57 14.34
CA TYR A 169 -7.72 -8.33 13.06
C TYR A 169 -8.07 -9.63 12.38
N ASP A 170 -9.01 -10.42 12.96
CA ASP A 170 -9.43 -11.73 12.45
C ASP A 170 -8.22 -12.66 12.24
N PRO A 171 -7.61 -13.19 13.31
CA PRO A 171 -6.42 -14.05 13.21
C PRO A 171 -6.76 -15.39 12.56
N LEU A 172 -6.45 -15.52 11.28
CA LEU A 172 -6.68 -16.72 10.49
C LEU A 172 -5.48 -17.67 10.59
N THR A 173 -5.73 -18.97 10.77
CA THR A 173 -4.68 -19.96 10.74
C THR A 173 -4.69 -20.79 9.44
N LYS A 174 -3.53 -21.31 9.07
CA LYS A 174 -3.39 -22.19 7.91
C LYS A 174 -4.23 -23.46 8.03
N GLU A 175 -4.36 -23.98 9.25
CA GLU A 175 -5.21 -25.13 9.57
C GLU A 175 -6.69 -24.82 9.29
N GLN A 176 -7.18 -23.68 9.74
CA GLN A 176 -8.56 -23.24 9.48
C GLN A 176 -8.81 -23.10 7.97
N ILE A 177 -7.86 -22.47 7.24
CA ILE A 177 -7.96 -22.34 5.77
C ILE A 177 -8.00 -23.71 5.10
N LYS A 178 -7.11 -24.63 5.49
CA LYS A 178 -7.06 -25.99 4.96
C LYS A 178 -8.36 -26.77 5.22
N GLU A 179 -8.95 -26.59 6.39
CA GLU A 179 -10.17 -27.31 6.79
C GLU A 179 -11.46 -26.69 6.28
N SER A 180 -11.41 -25.45 5.79
CA SER A 180 -12.58 -24.68 5.36
C SER A 180 -13.35 -25.31 4.19
N GLY A 181 -12.68 -26.09 3.33
CA GLY A 181 -13.28 -26.65 2.12
C GLY A 181 -13.57 -25.62 1.03
N ILE A 182 -13.01 -24.42 1.13
CA ILE A 182 -13.15 -23.32 0.16
C ILE A 182 -12.20 -23.56 -1.03
N ASP A 183 -12.62 -23.23 -2.25
CA ASP A 183 -11.80 -23.32 -3.46
C ASP A 183 -10.92 -22.07 -3.60
N TYR A 184 -11.48 -20.87 -3.31
CA TYR A 184 -10.75 -19.61 -3.29
C TYR A 184 -11.17 -18.71 -2.14
N LEU A 185 -10.20 -18.27 -1.33
CA LEU A 185 -10.38 -17.31 -0.24
C LEU A 185 -9.74 -15.95 -0.63
N ALA A 186 -10.59 -14.94 -0.82
CA ALA A 186 -10.20 -13.57 -1.08
C ALA A 186 -9.98 -12.84 0.24
N LEU A 187 -8.75 -12.36 0.49
CA LEU A 187 -8.35 -11.67 1.72
C LEU A 187 -7.99 -10.20 1.48
N GLY A 188 -8.41 -9.33 2.39
CA GLY A 188 -7.93 -7.97 2.57
C GLY A 188 -7.20 -7.81 3.91
N HIS A 189 -6.68 -6.64 4.20
CA HIS A 189 -5.88 -6.21 5.34
C HIS A 189 -4.40 -5.99 5.01
N THR A 190 -3.80 -6.81 4.17
CA THR A 190 -2.40 -6.63 3.77
C THR A 190 -2.35 -5.87 2.45
N HIS A 191 -1.79 -4.65 2.46
CA HIS A 191 -1.78 -3.73 1.32
C HIS A 191 -0.79 -4.09 0.21
N GLN A 192 -0.10 -5.23 0.35
CA GLN A 192 0.85 -5.73 -0.64
C GLN A 192 0.43 -7.11 -1.14
N PHE A 193 0.36 -7.27 -2.47
CA PHE A 193 0.24 -8.59 -3.07
C PHE A 193 1.53 -9.39 -2.84
N GLY A 194 1.42 -10.51 -2.17
CA GLY A 194 2.55 -11.40 -1.82
C GLY A 194 2.59 -12.71 -2.61
N GLY A 195 1.74 -12.82 -3.64
CA GLY A 195 1.58 -14.07 -4.40
C GLY A 195 0.36 -14.88 -3.98
N PHE A 196 0.10 -15.94 -4.72
CA PHE A 196 -0.95 -16.91 -4.42
C PHE A 196 -0.41 -18.00 -3.50
N LEU A 197 -1.14 -18.29 -2.45
CA LEU A 197 -0.82 -19.30 -1.45
C LEU A 197 -1.86 -20.42 -1.51
N ARG A 198 -1.52 -21.60 -0.97
CA ARG A 198 -2.42 -22.74 -0.96
C ARG A 198 -2.27 -23.56 0.32
N GLU A 199 -3.41 -23.85 0.94
CA GLU A 199 -3.49 -24.78 2.06
C GLU A 199 -4.59 -25.84 1.77
N GLY A 200 -4.19 -27.11 1.67
CA GLY A 200 -5.09 -28.17 1.21
C GLY A 200 -5.59 -27.92 -0.21
N GLN A 201 -6.92 -27.84 -0.38
CA GLN A 201 -7.54 -27.47 -1.67
C GLN A 201 -7.71 -25.96 -1.84
N THR A 202 -7.68 -25.18 -0.75
CA THR A 202 -7.97 -23.76 -0.76
C THR A 202 -6.79 -22.95 -1.31
N THR A 203 -7.00 -22.25 -2.40
CA THR A 203 -6.10 -21.18 -2.86
C THR A 203 -6.54 -19.86 -2.23
N TYR A 204 -5.60 -19.07 -1.76
CA TYR A 204 -5.90 -17.77 -1.14
C TYR A 204 -4.83 -16.73 -1.45
N ALA A 205 -5.21 -15.46 -1.37
CA ALA A 205 -4.29 -14.36 -1.57
C ALA A 205 -4.82 -13.08 -0.90
N TYR A 206 -3.89 -12.19 -0.55
CA TYR A 206 -4.17 -10.77 -0.38
C TYR A 206 -4.03 -10.09 -1.73
N SER A 207 -5.03 -9.30 -2.14
CA SER A 207 -4.93 -8.54 -3.40
C SER A 207 -3.93 -7.38 -3.30
N GLY A 208 -3.68 -6.91 -2.08
CA GLY A 208 -3.10 -5.61 -1.85
C GLY A 208 -4.10 -4.49 -2.14
N CYS A 209 -3.67 -3.25 -1.93
CA CYS A 209 -4.46 -2.08 -2.30
C CYS A 209 -4.40 -1.83 -3.82
N PRO A 210 -5.48 -1.36 -4.46
CA PRO A 210 -5.49 -1.10 -5.89
C PRO A 210 -4.80 0.20 -6.29
N GLU A 211 -4.52 1.08 -5.31
CA GLU A 211 -3.81 2.35 -5.47
C GLU A 211 -3.04 2.67 -4.19
N GLY A 212 -1.74 2.95 -4.25
CA GLY A 212 -0.93 3.30 -3.09
C GLY A 212 -1.26 4.69 -2.52
N ARG A 213 -1.08 4.87 -1.20
CA ARG A 213 -1.41 6.10 -0.46
C ARG A 213 -0.20 6.78 0.17
N GLY A 214 0.89 6.07 0.32
CA GLY A 214 2.09 6.56 0.98
C GLY A 214 3.35 5.77 0.62
N PHE A 215 4.48 6.20 1.18
CA PHE A 215 5.78 5.52 0.99
C PHE A 215 5.93 4.22 1.79
N ASP A 216 4.92 3.80 2.48
CA ASP A 216 4.75 2.46 3.07
C ASP A 216 4.08 1.47 2.11
N GLU A 217 3.55 1.97 0.98
CA GLU A 217 2.86 1.18 -0.05
C GLU A 217 3.55 1.31 -1.41
N LEU A 218 4.83 0.93 -1.48
CA LEU A 218 5.67 1.11 -2.67
C LEU A 218 5.30 0.19 -3.84
N GLY A 219 5.71 0.61 -5.03
CA GLY A 219 5.71 -0.19 -6.25
C GLY A 219 4.33 -0.37 -6.90
N GLU A 220 4.20 -1.45 -7.64
CA GLU A 220 2.96 -1.75 -8.35
C GLU A 220 1.82 -2.14 -7.40
N LYS A 221 0.66 -1.53 -7.60
CA LYS A 221 -0.59 -1.81 -6.90
C LYS A 221 -1.66 -2.20 -7.90
N GLY A 222 -2.60 -3.07 -7.48
CA GLY A 222 -3.54 -3.60 -8.45
C GLY A 222 -4.64 -4.47 -7.87
N ILE A 223 -5.17 -5.33 -8.73
CA ILE A 223 -6.27 -6.26 -8.44
C ILE A 223 -5.88 -7.67 -8.87
N LEU A 224 -6.58 -8.67 -8.36
CA LEU A 224 -6.45 -10.05 -8.83
C LEU A 224 -7.63 -10.41 -9.72
N THR A 225 -7.39 -11.14 -10.79
CA THR A 225 -8.45 -11.63 -11.69
C THR A 225 -8.11 -12.99 -12.27
N GLY A 226 -9.10 -13.76 -12.58
CA GLY A 226 -8.93 -15.08 -13.19
C GLY A 226 -10.15 -15.95 -13.03
N THR A 227 -9.97 -17.26 -13.10
CA THR A 227 -11.03 -18.25 -13.02
C THR A 227 -10.86 -19.17 -11.83
N VAL A 228 -11.97 -19.52 -11.21
CA VAL A 228 -12.03 -20.50 -10.12
C VAL A 228 -12.93 -21.65 -10.54
N GLU A 229 -12.44 -22.85 -10.32
CA GLU A 229 -13.14 -24.13 -10.46
C GLU A 229 -13.06 -24.89 -9.13
N ARG A 230 -13.78 -25.98 -8.98
CA ARG A 230 -13.64 -26.82 -7.78
C ARG A 230 -12.21 -27.34 -7.66
N GLY A 231 -11.59 -27.05 -6.51
CA GLY A 231 -10.21 -27.45 -6.17
C GLY A 231 -9.13 -26.75 -6.99
N LYS A 232 -9.46 -25.76 -7.82
CA LYS A 232 -8.49 -25.06 -8.67
C LYS A 232 -8.84 -23.58 -8.81
N ALA A 233 -7.84 -22.73 -8.65
CA ALA A 233 -7.94 -21.30 -8.94
C ALA A 233 -6.75 -20.85 -9.80
N GLU A 234 -7.03 -20.22 -10.93
CA GLU A 234 -6.05 -19.67 -11.85
C GLU A 234 -6.27 -18.17 -11.96
N LEU A 235 -5.52 -17.42 -11.15
CA LEU A 235 -5.60 -15.96 -11.11
C LEU A 235 -4.25 -15.32 -11.45
N SER A 236 -4.30 -14.06 -11.82
CA SER A 236 -3.15 -13.21 -12.09
C SER A 236 -3.33 -11.85 -11.42
N PHE A 237 -2.21 -11.22 -11.07
CA PHE A 237 -2.18 -9.83 -10.65
C PHE A 237 -2.25 -8.92 -11.89
N VAL A 238 -3.11 -7.92 -11.82
CA VAL A 238 -3.25 -6.89 -12.84
C VAL A 238 -2.89 -5.54 -12.23
N PRO A 239 -1.78 -4.90 -12.68
CA PRO A 239 -1.45 -3.55 -12.27
C PRO A 239 -2.61 -2.60 -12.55
N PHE A 240 -3.07 -1.89 -11.52
CA PHE A 240 -4.26 -1.06 -11.62
C PHE A 240 -4.04 0.36 -11.12
N ALA A 241 -2.97 0.61 -10.36
CA ALA A 241 -2.65 1.92 -9.86
C ALA A 241 -2.38 2.94 -11.00
N ARG A 242 -2.86 4.15 -10.81
CA ARG A 242 -2.54 5.26 -11.71
C ARG A 242 -1.16 5.83 -11.44
N ARG A 243 -0.74 5.82 -10.17
CA ARG A 243 0.55 6.33 -9.70
C ARG A 243 1.20 5.34 -8.76
N ARG A 244 2.53 5.30 -8.77
CA ARG A 244 3.31 4.51 -7.83
C ARG A 244 4.01 5.44 -6.85
N TYR A 245 4.21 4.95 -5.64
CA TYR A 245 5.16 5.49 -4.68
C TYR A 245 6.45 4.71 -4.83
N GLU A 246 7.55 5.43 -5.04
CA GLU A 246 8.86 4.83 -5.26
C GLU A 246 9.90 5.50 -4.35
N VAL A 247 10.83 4.72 -3.83
CA VAL A 247 11.99 5.21 -3.09
C VAL A 247 13.24 4.86 -3.88
N LEU A 248 14.08 5.86 -4.16
CA LEU A 248 15.31 5.69 -4.90
C LEU A 248 16.49 6.21 -4.07
N ASN A 249 17.47 5.33 -3.81
CA ASN A 249 18.74 5.71 -3.21
C ASN A 249 19.73 6.13 -4.29
N VAL A 250 20.34 7.31 -4.14
CA VAL A 250 21.28 7.88 -5.11
C VAL A 250 22.60 8.15 -4.42
N ASP A 251 23.64 7.41 -4.78
CA ASP A 251 25.00 7.63 -4.29
C ASP A 251 25.66 8.79 -5.05
N VAL A 252 26.03 9.84 -4.32
CA VAL A 252 26.66 11.05 -4.86
C VAL A 252 28.18 11.08 -4.69
N THR A 253 28.79 10.02 -4.18
CA THR A 253 30.25 9.98 -3.94
C THR A 253 31.04 10.30 -5.22
N GLY A 254 31.80 11.40 -5.19
CA GLY A 254 32.62 11.83 -6.31
C GLY A 254 31.86 12.36 -7.55
N ARG A 255 30.58 12.68 -7.41
CA ARG A 255 29.73 13.20 -8.50
C ARG A 255 28.89 14.40 -8.02
N LEU A 256 28.43 15.22 -8.98
CA LEU A 256 27.37 16.18 -8.70
C LEU A 256 26.06 15.44 -8.45
N ALA A 257 25.30 15.90 -7.46
CA ALA A 257 24.06 15.24 -7.07
C ALA A 257 23.03 15.21 -8.22
N GLU A 258 22.97 16.29 -9.00
CA GLU A 258 22.09 16.40 -10.17
C GLU A 258 22.44 15.40 -11.26
N ASP A 259 23.74 15.17 -11.52
CA ASP A 259 24.20 14.20 -12.49
C ASP A 259 23.95 12.77 -12.02
N ALA A 260 24.21 12.50 -10.74
CA ALA A 260 23.94 11.21 -10.12
C ALA A 260 22.44 10.88 -10.14
N LEU A 261 21.59 11.85 -9.80
CA LEU A 261 20.14 11.71 -9.84
C LEU A 261 19.66 11.42 -11.28
N ARG A 262 20.06 12.27 -12.24
CA ARG A 262 19.69 12.11 -13.65
C ARG A 262 20.05 10.74 -14.21
N ALA A 263 21.20 10.22 -13.85
CA ALA A 263 21.67 8.90 -14.29
C ALA A 263 20.92 7.73 -13.61
N SER A 264 20.27 7.97 -12.49
CA SER A 264 19.56 6.95 -11.71
C SER A 264 18.05 6.90 -11.98
N LEU A 265 17.49 7.93 -12.64
CA LEU A 265 16.05 8.00 -12.92
C LEU A 265 15.66 7.04 -14.05
N PRO A 266 14.51 6.34 -13.95
CA PRO A 266 13.92 5.61 -15.05
C PRO A 266 13.32 6.57 -16.10
N ASP A 267 13.02 6.05 -17.30
CA ASP A 267 12.56 6.84 -18.46
C ASP A 267 11.23 7.62 -18.22
N ALA A 268 10.39 7.18 -17.28
CA ALA A 268 9.07 7.76 -17.09
C ALA A 268 8.71 7.92 -15.60
N THR A 269 8.87 9.13 -15.09
CA THR A 269 8.62 9.46 -13.67
C THR A 269 7.46 10.44 -13.46
N VAL A 270 7.06 11.18 -14.51
CA VAL A 270 6.15 12.34 -14.45
C VAL A 270 4.79 12.07 -13.80
N ARG A 271 4.33 10.83 -13.80
CA ARG A 271 3.06 10.47 -13.17
C ARG A 271 3.21 9.94 -11.76
N ASP A 272 4.42 9.55 -11.34
CA ASP A 272 4.66 8.82 -10.10
C ASP A 272 5.17 9.76 -8.98
N ILE A 273 5.22 9.25 -7.77
CA ILE A 273 5.57 9.97 -6.54
C ILE A 273 6.89 9.37 -6.05
N TYR A 274 7.93 10.17 -5.99
CA TYR A 274 9.26 9.72 -5.63
C TYR A 274 9.77 10.33 -4.34
N ARG A 275 10.42 9.50 -3.53
CA ARG A 275 11.34 9.91 -2.48
C ARG A 275 12.75 9.55 -2.92
N ILE A 276 13.59 10.58 -3.12
CA ILE A 276 15.00 10.40 -3.45
C ILE A 276 15.79 10.57 -2.15
N ILE A 277 16.58 9.56 -1.82
CA ILE A 277 17.48 9.56 -0.66
C ILE A 277 18.89 9.63 -1.20
N PHE A 278 19.54 10.78 -1.05
CA PHE A 278 20.94 10.94 -1.39
C PHE A 278 21.82 10.29 -0.33
N THR A 279 22.71 9.42 -0.76
CA THR A 279 23.66 8.69 0.10
C THR A 279 25.08 8.89 -0.40
N GLY A 280 26.07 8.32 0.31
CA GLY A 280 27.48 8.44 -0.04
C GLY A 280 28.15 9.64 0.60
N GLU A 281 29.20 10.14 -0.05
CA GLU A 281 30.05 11.19 0.50
C GLU A 281 29.91 12.51 -0.26
N THR A 282 29.90 13.62 0.49
CA THR A 282 29.90 14.99 -0.05
C THR A 282 30.92 15.86 0.70
N ASP A 283 31.13 17.07 0.20
CA ASP A 283 31.98 18.08 0.86
C ASP A 283 31.28 18.67 2.11
N GLU A 284 31.95 19.64 2.73
CA GLU A 284 31.47 20.32 3.94
C GLU A 284 30.18 21.12 3.74
N ARG A 285 29.83 21.49 2.52
CA ARG A 285 28.62 22.27 2.21
C ARG A 285 27.37 21.42 2.14
N GLY A 286 27.54 20.10 1.88
CA GLY A 286 26.42 19.19 1.67
C GLY A 286 25.70 19.44 0.35
N LEU A 287 24.41 19.09 0.31
CA LEU A 287 23.57 19.22 -0.88
C LEU A 287 22.63 20.42 -0.76
N ASP A 288 22.52 21.20 -1.82
CA ASP A 288 21.45 22.20 -1.96
C ASP A 288 20.16 21.51 -2.45
N LEU A 289 19.46 20.83 -1.51
CA LEU A 289 18.23 20.10 -1.81
C LEU A 289 17.18 21.00 -2.47
N LYS A 290 17.13 22.28 -2.10
CA LYS A 290 16.15 23.21 -2.65
C LYS A 290 16.40 23.47 -4.14
N SER A 291 17.65 23.71 -4.52
CA SER A 291 18.01 23.90 -5.93
C SER A 291 17.75 22.63 -6.74
N ILE A 292 18.09 21.47 -6.18
CA ILE A 292 17.83 20.17 -6.82
C ILE A 292 16.31 19.95 -6.99
N GLU A 293 15.52 20.23 -5.94
CA GLU A 293 14.05 20.10 -6.01
C GLU A 293 13.45 21.02 -7.08
N GLU A 294 13.83 22.30 -7.09
CA GLU A 294 13.35 23.27 -8.09
C GLU A 294 13.64 22.82 -9.52
N GLN A 295 14.79 22.17 -9.75
CA GLN A 295 15.20 21.69 -11.07
C GLN A 295 14.43 20.44 -11.50
N PHE A 296 14.21 19.49 -10.60
CA PHE A 296 13.69 18.15 -10.93
C PHE A 296 12.19 17.97 -10.64
N ALA A 297 11.58 18.80 -9.79
CA ALA A 297 10.15 18.68 -9.45
C ALA A 297 9.21 18.58 -10.66
N PRO A 298 9.45 19.26 -11.81
CA PRO A 298 8.59 19.11 -13.00
C PRO A 298 8.57 17.69 -13.61
N ASP A 299 9.58 16.87 -13.32
CA ASP A 299 9.69 15.52 -13.87
C ASP A 299 8.89 14.48 -13.05
N PHE A 300 8.18 14.92 -11.99
CA PHE A 300 7.43 14.04 -11.08
C PHE A 300 6.03 14.59 -10.81
N PHE A 301 5.12 13.73 -10.41
CA PHE A 301 3.87 14.21 -9.80
C PHE A 301 4.13 14.83 -8.42
N HIS A 302 5.02 14.20 -7.64
CA HIS A 302 5.53 14.73 -6.38
C HIS A 302 6.94 14.19 -6.15
N LEU A 303 7.82 15.05 -5.67
CA LEU A 303 9.21 14.75 -5.35
C LEU A 303 9.46 15.12 -3.88
N GLU A 304 9.98 14.18 -3.12
CA GLU A 304 10.52 14.37 -1.77
C GLU A 304 12.02 14.06 -1.80
N LEU A 305 12.86 14.97 -1.35
CA LEU A 305 14.31 14.78 -1.26
C LEU A 305 14.74 14.60 0.19
N ARG A 306 15.67 13.67 0.42
CA ARG A 306 16.34 13.48 1.71
C ARG A 306 17.85 13.43 1.53
N ASP A 307 18.57 14.13 2.40
CA ASP A 307 20.03 14.07 2.48
C ASP A 307 20.45 13.13 3.62
N GLU A 308 20.94 11.96 3.27
CA GLU A 308 21.58 10.99 4.16
C GLU A 308 23.07 10.83 3.83
N THR A 309 23.67 11.84 3.17
CA THR A 309 25.08 11.85 2.84
C THR A 309 25.96 12.08 4.09
N ARG A 310 27.21 11.65 3.97
CA ARG A 310 28.23 11.82 5.02
C ARG A 310 29.33 12.74 4.50
N ILE A 311 30.09 13.30 5.43
CA ILE A 311 31.31 14.04 5.08
C ILE A 311 32.35 13.04 4.60
N GLY A 312 32.95 13.33 3.43
CA GLY A 312 34.01 12.53 2.83
C GLY A 312 35.32 12.50 3.62
N GLU A 313 36.15 11.51 3.37
CA GLU A 313 37.45 11.35 4.02
C GLU A 313 38.43 12.53 3.73
N ASP A 314 38.27 13.21 2.60
CA ASP A 314 39.04 14.41 2.25
C ASP A 314 38.77 15.57 3.19
N VAL A 315 37.53 15.76 3.64
CA VAL A 315 37.16 16.74 4.66
C VAL A 315 37.77 16.35 6.01
N TRP A 316 37.67 15.06 6.38
CA TRP A 316 38.31 14.58 7.62
C TRP A 316 39.84 14.69 7.59
N ALA A 317 40.48 14.55 6.43
CA ALA A 317 41.94 14.72 6.27
C ALA A 317 42.39 16.14 6.67
N ARG A 318 41.50 17.14 6.55
CA ARG A 318 41.76 18.54 7.02
C ARG A 318 41.91 18.66 8.53
N ALA A 319 41.61 17.63 9.29
CA ALA A 319 41.96 17.56 10.71
C ALA A 319 43.48 17.74 10.98
N GLN A 320 44.33 17.53 9.96
CA GLN A 320 45.77 17.75 10.06
C GLN A 320 46.17 19.22 9.91
N GLU A 321 45.27 20.11 9.47
CA GLU A 321 45.56 21.54 9.33
C GLU A 321 45.83 22.19 10.69
N ASP A 322 46.81 23.10 10.72
CA ASP A 322 47.08 23.96 11.90
C ASP A 322 46.16 25.19 11.86
N SER A 323 44.87 24.95 12.07
CA SER A 323 43.79 25.93 12.00
C SER A 323 42.67 25.61 13.01
N LEU A 324 41.81 26.59 13.28
CA LEU A 324 40.63 26.36 14.13
C LEU A 324 39.72 25.24 13.56
N ARG A 325 39.61 25.17 12.22
CA ARG A 325 38.90 24.08 11.52
C ARG A 325 39.56 22.73 11.78
N GLY A 326 40.85 22.63 11.60
CA GLY A 326 41.60 21.39 11.87
C GLY A 326 41.48 20.94 13.32
N LEU A 327 41.53 21.87 14.29
CA LEU A 327 41.30 21.53 15.70
C LEU A 327 39.89 20.99 15.94
N PHE A 328 38.88 21.62 15.38
CA PHE A 328 37.49 21.22 15.48
C PHE A 328 37.26 19.83 14.86
N LEU A 329 37.78 19.59 13.66
CA LEU A 329 37.69 18.30 13.00
C LEU A 329 38.39 17.16 13.74
N ARG A 330 39.59 17.44 14.36
CA ARG A 330 40.30 16.44 15.19
C ARG A 330 39.45 15.95 16.35
N GLU A 331 38.79 16.89 17.02
CA GLU A 331 37.96 16.58 18.19
C GLU A 331 36.75 15.70 17.76
N LEU A 332 36.09 16.03 16.64
CA LEU A 332 34.97 15.25 16.12
C LEU A 332 35.43 13.93 15.52
N ARG A 333 36.56 13.86 14.83
CA ARG A 333 37.11 12.61 14.30
C ARG A 333 37.37 11.60 15.40
N THR A 334 37.94 12.04 16.52
CA THR A 334 38.15 11.16 17.67
C THR A 334 36.85 10.54 18.17
N LYS A 335 35.74 11.29 18.18
CA LYS A 335 34.42 10.79 18.55
C LYS A 335 33.83 9.87 17.48
N PHE A 336 34.02 10.22 16.22
CA PHE A 336 33.55 9.42 15.08
C PHE A 336 34.20 8.03 15.04
N ASP A 337 35.52 7.95 15.28
CA ASP A 337 36.26 6.69 15.24
C ASP A 337 35.89 5.73 16.38
N VAL A 338 35.39 6.24 17.52
CA VAL A 338 34.94 5.44 18.67
C VAL A 338 33.44 5.23 18.70
N ALA A 339 32.67 5.82 17.77
CA ALA A 339 31.24 5.72 17.73
C ALA A 339 30.77 4.28 17.52
N SER A 340 29.80 3.83 18.32
CA SER A 340 29.35 2.46 18.42
C SER A 340 28.25 2.09 17.40
N SER A 341 27.62 3.08 16.76
CA SER A 341 26.55 2.89 15.80
C SER A 341 26.65 3.84 14.61
N ASP A 342 26.01 3.45 13.49
CA ASP A 342 25.91 4.30 12.30
C ASP A 342 25.10 5.59 12.57
N ASP A 343 24.09 5.53 13.44
CA ASP A 343 23.32 6.71 13.86
C ASP A 343 24.19 7.73 14.60
N GLU A 344 25.09 7.26 15.49
CA GLU A 344 26.03 8.11 16.19
C GLU A 344 27.03 8.74 15.22
N ARG A 345 27.57 7.97 14.27
CA ARG A 345 28.45 8.48 13.21
C ARG A 345 27.76 9.51 12.33
N ALA A 346 26.51 9.29 11.96
CA ALA A 346 25.74 10.24 11.20
C ALA A 346 25.55 11.57 11.95
N LYS A 347 25.24 11.52 13.25
CA LYS A 347 25.13 12.71 14.10
C LYS A 347 26.45 13.48 14.20
N ILE A 348 27.58 12.80 14.31
CA ILE A 348 28.89 13.43 14.35
C ILE A 348 29.24 14.06 13.00
N SER A 349 28.96 13.40 11.90
CA SER A 349 29.12 13.94 10.53
C SER A 349 28.28 15.21 10.33
N LEU A 350 27.03 15.20 10.79
CA LEU A 350 26.16 16.36 10.74
C LEU A 350 26.71 17.52 11.61
N ALA A 351 27.19 17.21 12.82
CA ALA A 351 27.81 18.22 13.70
C ALA A 351 29.06 18.81 13.07
N ALA A 352 29.86 18.01 12.35
CA ALA A 352 31.04 18.50 11.65
C ALA A 352 30.63 19.45 10.50
N ARG A 353 29.61 19.10 9.72
CA ARG A 353 29.07 19.94 8.64
C ARG A 353 28.58 21.28 9.17
N PHE A 354 27.72 21.29 10.19
CA PHE A 354 27.21 22.52 10.80
C PHE A 354 28.32 23.39 11.41
N GLY A 355 29.29 22.77 12.09
CA GLY A 355 30.39 23.51 12.68
C GLY A 355 31.32 24.13 11.64
N LEU A 356 31.60 23.43 10.54
CA LEU A 356 32.41 23.97 9.45
C LEU A 356 31.69 25.13 8.75
N ALA A 357 30.41 24.99 8.43
CA ALA A 357 29.64 26.09 7.86
C ALA A 357 29.56 27.31 8.75
N ALA A 358 29.40 27.13 10.06
CA ALA A 358 29.45 28.23 11.03
C ALA A 358 30.82 28.91 11.08
N LEU A 359 31.90 28.15 10.98
CA LEU A 359 33.28 28.70 10.92
C LEU A 359 33.56 29.47 9.62
N ASP A 360 32.82 29.16 8.55
CA ASP A 360 32.91 29.84 7.24
C ASP A 360 31.97 31.04 7.13
N GLY A 361 31.12 31.26 8.14
CA GLY A 361 30.11 32.32 8.12
C GLY A 361 29.01 32.08 7.08
N CYS A 362 28.77 30.82 6.73
CA CYS A 362 27.69 30.40 5.84
C CYS A 362 26.41 30.15 6.64
N ASP A 363 25.28 30.63 6.14
CA ASP A 363 23.96 30.20 6.59
C ASP A 363 23.71 28.78 6.07
N LEU A 364 23.12 27.92 6.93
CA LEU A 364 22.82 26.52 6.66
C LEU A 364 21.35 26.34 6.31
#